data_fab6211c4e2336f8d3132da76d87479e
#
_entry.id   fab6211c4e2336f8d3132da76d87479e
#
_cell.length_a   1.000
_cell.length_b   1.000
_cell.length_c   1.000
_cell.angle_alpha   90.00
_cell.angle_beta   90.00
_cell.angle_gamma   90.00
#
_symmetry.space_group_name_H-M   'P 1'
#
loop_
_entity.id
_entity.type
_entity.pdbx_description
1 polymer ?
#
loop_
_entity_poly.entity_id
_entity_poly.type
_entity_poly.pdbx_seq_one_letter_code
_entity_poly.pdbx_strand_id
1 'polypeptide(L)'
;TTVGLSQALGAHLGKRVMTCIRQPSQGPTFGIKGGAAGGGYSQVIPMEEFNLHLTGDIHAITAANNLMSAAIDVRMLHEANATDEQLFNRLCPADKTGKRRFGRGMENRLKKLGITKTDPDDLTQEERSRLCRLDIDPDSITWRRVLDTSDRFLRGITVGTGDEEKGHERSTGFDITVASEIMAILALTTDLKDMRRRFGEIVIGTNKKGEAINADDLGVAGALTVLMKDAIKPNLM
;
A
#
# COMPACT_ATOMS: atom_id res chain seq x y z
N THR A 1 25.54 14.18 -5.23
CA THR A 1 25.68 15.47 -4.49
C THR A 1 25.70 15.26 -2.98
N THR A 2 24.71 14.59 -2.36
CA THR A 2 24.62 14.43 -0.88
C THR A 2 25.87 13.79 -0.30
N VAL A 3 26.30 12.63 -0.81
CA VAL A 3 27.51 11.94 -0.34
C VAL A 3 28.76 12.80 -0.51
N GLY A 4 28.94 13.45 -1.69
CA GLY A 4 30.07 14.33 -1.95
C GLY A 4 30.11 15.54 -1.02
N LEU A 5 28.96 16.15 -0.72
CA LEU A 5 28.86 17.23 0.25
C LEU A 5 29.25 16.76 1.65
N SER A 6 28.76 15.59 2.07
CA SER A 6 29.10 15.01 3.38
C SER A 6 30.60 14.74 3.51
N GLN A 7 31.23 14.19 2.47
CA GLN A 7 32.68 14.00 2.43
C GLN A 7 33.42 15.31 2.52
N ALA A 8 33.02 16.33 1.75
CA ALA A 8 33.66 17.64 1.80
C ALA A 8 33.58 18.29 3.18
N LEU A 9 32.42 18.24 3.81
CA LEU A 9 32.23 18.79 5.16
C LEU A 9 33.00 18.03 6.22
N GLY A 10 32.98 16.69 6.17
CA GLY A 10 33.66 15.84 7.17
C GLY A 10 35.16 15.75 6.97
N ALA A 11 35.60 15.27 5.80
CA ALA A 11 37.00 14.97 5.54
C ALA A 11 37.86 16.22 5.31
N HIS A 12 37.33 17.27 4.66
CA HIS A 12 38.13 18.45 4.31
C HIS A 12 37.91 19.65 5.22
N LEU A 13 36.72 19.78 5.79
CA LEU A 13 36.41 20.93 6.67
C LEU A 13 36.29 20.53 8.15
N GLY A 14 36.57 19.28 8.49
CA GLY A 14 36.56 18.77 9.87
C GLY A 14 35.25 18.94 10.62
N LYS A 15 34.13 19.00 9.91
CA LYS A 15 32.80 19.13 10.53
C LYS A 15 32.24 17.77 10.95
N ARG A 16 31.46 17.74 12.03
CA ARG A 16 30.68 16.56 12.39
C ARG A 16 29.46 16.48 11.48
N VAL A 17 29.37 15.42 10.67
CA VAL A 17 28.32 15.25 9.65
C VAL A 17 27.60 13.94 9.87
N MET A 18 26.28 13.97 9.85
CA MET A 18 25.41 12.80 9.72
C MET A 18 24.73 12.86 8.36
N THR A 19 24.89 11.83 7.55
CA THR A 19 24.32 11.78 6.20
C THR A 19 23.09 10.89 6.20
N CYS A 20 21.95 11.46 5.82
CA CYS A 20 20.69 10.72 5.66
C CYS A 20 20.47 10.42 4.19
N ILE A 21 20.43 9.16 3.84
CA ILE A 21 20.24 8.68 2.47
C ILE A 21 19.18 7.60 2.41
N ARG A 22 18.65 7.36 1.22
CA ARG A 22 17.66 6.30 0.96
C ARG A 22 18.19 5.37 -0.12
N GLN A 23 17.64 4.15 -0.13
CA GLN A 23 17.96 3.18 -1.18
C GLN A 23 17.57 3.75 -2.55
N PRO A 24 18.47 3.71 -3.55
CA PRO A 24 18.15 4.13 -4.90
C PRO A 24 17.26 3.08 -5.59
N SER A 25 16.38 3.55 -6.49
CA SER A 25 15.61 2.67 -7.37
C SER A 25 16.48 2.07 -8.45
N GLN A 26 16.08 0.91 -8.96
CA GLN A 26 16.76 0.26 -10.07
C GLN A 26 16.24 0.77 -11.42
N GLY A 27 17.17 1.09 -12.32
CA GLY A 27 16.87 1.41 -13.71
C GLY A 27 16.85 0.16 -14.60
N PRO A 28 16.39 0.29 -15.85
CA PRO A 28 16.32 -0.83 -16.80
C PRO A 28 17.69 -1.34 -17.24
N THR A 29 18.73 -0.54 -17.03
CA THR A 29 20.11 -0.90 -17.33
C THR A 29 20.90 -0.85 -16.04
N PHE A 30 21.27 -2.00 -15.52
CA PHE A 30 21.94 -2.13 -14.24
C PHE A 30 23.26 -1.34 -14.21
N GLY A 31 23.38 -0.47 -13.22
CA GLY A 31 24.58 0.34 -12.98
C GLY A 31 24.80 1.53 -13.90
N ILE A 32 23.97 1.76 -14.93
CA ILE A 32 24.19 2.84 -15.90
C ILE A 32 23.22 4.00 -15.72
N LYS A 33 21.93 3.74 -15.55
CA LYS A 33 20.91 4.77 -15.46
C LYS A 33 19.82 4.39 -14.44
N GLY A 34 19.29 5.39 -13.77
CA GLY A 34 18.37 5.22 -12.65
C GLY A 34 19.12 5.33 -11.33
N GLY A 35 18.52 4.95 -10.23
CA GLY A 35 19.08 5.08 -8.89
C GLY A 35 20.31 4.23 -8.56
N ALA A 36 20.92 3.59 -9.52
CA ALA A 36 22.10 2.75 -9.30
C ALA A 36 23.33 3.56 -8.85
N ALA A 37 24.41 2.85 -8.49
CA ALA A 37 25.69 3.39 -8.10
C ALA A 37 26.07 4.60 -8.96
N GLY A 38 26.18 5.75 -8.35
CA GLY A 38 26.62 6.94 -9.06
C GLY A 38 27.98 6.70 -9.68
N GLY A 39 28.18 7.12 -10.95
CA GLY A 39 29.46 7.03 -11.63
C GLY A 39 30.50 8.06 -11.13
N GLY A 40 30.30 8.66 -9.97
CA GLY A 40 31.19 9.66 -9.38
C GLY A 40 32.18 9.06 -8.38
N TYR A 41 33.14 9.89 -7.96
CA TYR A 41 34.15 9.50 -6.96
C TYR A 41 33.59 9.44 -5.53
N SER A 42 32.47 10.12 -5.26
CA SER A 42 31.82 10.12 -3.96
C SER A 42 30.83 8.97 -3.88
N GLN A 43 31.24 7.87 -3.29
CA GLN A 43 30.44 6.65 -3.18
C GLN A 43 30.34 6.19 -1.73
N VAL A 44 29.28 5.46 -1.41
CA VAL A 44 29.13 4.69 -0.16
C VAL A 44 29.73 3.31 -0.37
N ILE A 45 30.49 2.85 0.58
CA ILE A 45 31.16 1.54 0.55
C ILE A 45 30.67 0.73 1.76
N PRO A 46 30.29 -0.53 1.59
CA PRO A 46 30.33 -1.31 0.34
C PRO A 46 29.22 -0.90 -0.63
N MET A 47 29.58 -0.76 -1.89
CA MET A 47 28.68 -0.21 -2.91
C MET A 47 27.53 -1.16 -3.23
N GLU A 48 27.77 -2.46 -3.20
CA GLU A 48 26.79 -3.50 -3.47
C GLU A 48 25.64 -3.44 -2.46
N GLU A 49 25.94 -3.33 -1.18
CA GLU A 49 24.95 -3.22 -0.12
C GLU A 49 24.07 -1.98 -0.32
N PHE A 50 24.69 -0.83 -0.60
CA PHE A 50 23.98 0.40 -0.82
C PHE A 50 23.04 0.34 -2.04
N ASN A 51 23.47 -0.27 -3.13
CA ASN A 51 22.72 -0.24 -4.37
C ASN A 51 21.69 -1.36 -4.51
N LEU A 52 21.85 -2.47 -3.79
CA LEU A 52 20.97 -3.62 -3.92
C LEU A 52 19.88 -3.64 -2.85
N HIS A 53 20.23 -3.68 -1.57
CA HIS A 53 19.26 -3.88 -0.49
C HIS A 53 19.63 -3.08 0.77
N LEU A 54 19.76 -1.77 0.64
CA LEU A 54 20.27 -0.92 1.71
C LEU A 54 19.44 -0.98 2.99
N THR A 55 18.14 -0.69 2.89
CA THR A 55 17.29 -0.49 4.09
C THR A 55 16.12 -1.46 4.18
N GLY A 56 15.80 -2.17 3.11
CA GLY A 56 14.62 -3.02 3.00
C GLY A 56 13.29 -2.26 2.89
N ASP A 57 13.27 -0.93 2.93
CA ASP A 57 12.06 -0.13 2.82
C ASP A 57 11.40 -0.28 1.45
N ILE A 58 12.16 -0.33 0.37
CA ILE A 58 11.64 -0.56 -0.99
C ILE A 58 10.89 -1.89 -1.07
N HIS A 59 11.42 -2.96 -0.48
CA HIS A 59 10.73 -4.25 -0.43
C HIS A 59 9.42 -4.17 0.35
N ALA A 60 9.44 -3.56 1.54
CA ALA A 60 8.26 -3.39 2.38
C ALA A 60 7.18 -2.54 1.69
N ILE A 61 7.59 -1.45 1.02
CA ILE A 61 6.69 -0.57 0.26
C ILE A 61 6.06 -1.33 -0.90
N THR A 62 6.86 -2.10 -1.66
CA THR A 62 6.35 -2.93 -2.76
C THR A 62 5.32 -3.93 -2.26
N ALA A 63 5.62 -4.64 -1.17
CA ALA A 63 4.70 -5.60 -0.57
C ALA A 63 3.40 -4.94 -0.11
N ALA A 64 3.47 -3.82 0.61
CA ALA A 64 2.30 -3.10 1.09
C ALA A 64 1.43 -2.56 -0.06
N ASN A 65 2.05 -1.89 -1.04
CA ASN A 65 1.33 -1.33 -2.17
C ASN A 65 0.61 -2.41 -3.00
N ASN A 66 1.30 -3.52 -3.27
CA ASN A 66 0.74 -4.60 -4.08
C ASN A 66 -0.30 -5.42 -3.31
N LEU A 67 -0.17 -5.54 -1.98
CA LEU A 67 -1.24 -6.10 -1.15
C LEU A 67 -2.53 -5.30 -1.29
N MET A 68 -2.45 -3.97 -1.25
CA MET A 68 -3.64 -3.13 -1.44
C MET A 68 -4.23 -3.31 -2.84
N SER A 69 -3.40 -3.34 -3.90
CA SER A 69 -3.88 -3.61 -5.26
C SER A 69 -4.64 -4.94 -5.36
N ALA A 70 -4.07 -6.00 -4.79
CA ALA A 70 -4.70 -7.32 -4.78
C ALA A 70 -6.01 -7.33 -3.96
N ALA A 71 -6.04 -6.61 -2.83
CA ALA A 71 -7.23 -6.50 -2.00
C ALA A 71 -8.38 -5.78 -2.72
N ILE A 72 -8.09 -4.75 -3.52
CA ILE A 72 -9.08 -4.06 -4.35
C ILE A 72 -9.70 -5.04 -5.35
N ASP A 73 -8.86 -5.74 -6.11
CA ASP A 73 -9.33 -6.66 -7.15
C ASP A 73 -10.14 -7.83 -6.57
N VAL A 74 -9.63 -8.46 -5.51
CA VAL A 74 -10.33 -9.55 -4.82
C VAL A 74 -11.64 -9.08 -4.20
N ARG A 75 -11.69 -7.83 -3.68
CA ARG A 75 -12.92 -7.28 -3.12
C ARG A 75 -14.00 -7.15 -4.18
N MET A 76 -13.68 -6.58 -5.34
CA MET A 76 -14.62 -6.47 -6.47
C MET A 76 -15.10 -7.84 -6.93
N LEU A 77 -14.19 -8.79 -7.10
CA LEU A 77 -14.53 -10.16 -7.52
C LEU A 77 -15.45 -10.84 -6.51
N HIS A 78 -15.18 -10.72 -5.21
CA HIS A 78 -16.05 -11.30 -4.19
C HIS A 78 -17.43 -10.65 -4.15
N GLU A 79 -17.52 -9.33 -4.32
CA GLU A 79 -18.81 -8.62 -4.34
C GLU A 79 -19.64 -8.99 -5.56
N ALA A 80 -18.99 -9.27 -6.70
CA ALA A 80 -19.67 -9.71 -7.91
C ALA A 80 -20.24 -11.14 -7.79
N ASN A 81 -19.50 -12.03 -7.11
CA ASN A 81 -19.79 -13.47 -7.10
C ASN A 81 -20.45 -13.99 -5.81
N ALA A 82 -20.68 -13.13 -4.81
CA ALA A 82 -21.26 -13.55 -3.54
C ALA A 82 -22.53 -12.78 -3.17
N THR A 83 -23.44 -13.45 -2.47
CA THR A 83 -24.62 -12.82 -1.86
C THR A 83 -24.22 -11.97 -0.64
N ASP A 84 -25.08 -11.03 -0.24
CA ASP A 84 -24.86 -10.20 0.95
C ASP A 84 -24.66 -11.03 2.21
N GLU A 85 -25.38 -12.12 2.34
CA GLU A 85 -25.24 -13.06 3.47
C GLU A 85 -23.87 -13.74 3.47
N GLN A 86 -23.39 -14.18 2.31
CA GLN A 86 -22.05 -14.78 2.18
C GLN A 86 -20.97 -13.77 2.50
N LEU A 87 -21.10 -12.53 2.01
CA LEU A 87 -20.17 -11.45 2.32
C LEU A 87 -20.19 -11.11 3.81
N PHE A 88 -21.37 -11.01 4.41
CA PHE A 88 -21.52 -10.74 5.83
C PHE A 88 -20.90 -11.83 6.69
N ASN A 89 -21.11 -13.10 6.35
CA ASN A 89 -20.53 -14.24 7.04
C ASN A 89 -18.99 -14.27 6.97
N ARG A 90 -18.40 -13.75 5.88
CA ARG A 90 -16.95 -13.59 5.77
C ARG A 90 -16.41 -12.43 6.62
N LEU A 91 -17.14 -11.32 6.68
CA LEU A 91 -16.75 -10.14 7.46
C LEU A 91 -16.95 -10.34 8.97
N CYS A 92 -18.07 -10.91 9.34
CA CYS A 92 -18.48 -11.15 10.72
C CYS A 92 -18.79 -12.65 10.94
N PRO A 93 -17.76 -13.52 10.91
CA PRO A 93 -17.99 -14.96 11.13
C PRO A 93 -18.55 -15.22 12.53
N ALA A 94 -19.51 -16.15 12.63
CA ALA A 94 -19.97 -16.63 13.92
C ALA A 94 -18.89 -17.47 14.59
N ASP A 95 -18.72 -17.31 15.89
CA ASP A 95 -17.84 -18.15 16.69
C ASP A 95 -18.48 -19.55 16.95
N LYS A 96 -17.81 -20.41 17.71
CA LYS A 96 -18.31 -21.76 18.04
C LYS A 96 -19.63 -21.74 18.83
N THR A 97 -20.00 -20.62 19.43
CA THR A 97 -21.26 -20.43 20.16
C THR A 97 -22.37 -19.80 19.32
N GLY A 98 -22.08 -19.51 18.05
CA GLY A 98 -22.98 -18.82 17.13
C GLY A 98 -22.98 -17.31 17.24
N LYS A 99 -22.18 -16.71 18.15
CA LYS A 99 -22.08 -15.26 18.32
C LYS A 99 -21.15 -14.62 17.30
N ARG A 100 -21.56 -13.45 16.81
CA ARG A 100 -20.76 -12.62 15.90
C ARG A 100 -20.18 -11.40 16.64
N ARG A 101 -19.12 -10.86 16.11
CA ARG A 101 -18.51 -9.62 16.62
C ARG A 101 -17.97 -8.78 15.47
N PHE A 102 -18.07 -7.47 15.60
CA PHE A 102 -17.38 -6.58 14.68
C PHE A 102 -15.86 -6.65 14.90
N GLY A 103 -15.12 -6.80 13.80
CA GLY A 103 -13.68 -6.65 13.84
C GLY A 103 -13.28 -5.18 14.06
N ARG A 104 -12.16 -4.94 14.74
CA ARG A 104 -11.65 -3.57 14.98
C ARG A 104 -11.49 -2.73 13.70
N GLY A 105 -11.18 -3.36 12.57
CA GLY A 105 -11.09 -2.68 11.28
C GLY A 105 -12.41 -2.17 10.71
N MET A 106 -13.56 -2.61 11.26
CA MET A 106 -14.88 -2.20 10.79
C MET A 106 -15.41 -0.94 11.47
N GLU A 107 -14.81 -0.49 12.59
CA GLU A 107 -15.31 0.63 13.38
C GLU A 107 -15.44 1.92 12.56
N ASN A 108 -14.44 2.22 11.73
CA ASN A 108 -14.46 3.40 10.88
C ASN A 108 -15.53 3.29 9.78
N ARG A 109 -15.70 2.09 9.23
CA ARG A 109 -16.74 1.83 8.22
C ARG A 109 -18.14 1.97 8.81
N LEU A 110 -18.39 1.41 10.00
CA LEU A 110 -19.67 1.55 10.71
C LEU A 110 -19.99 3.02 10.98
N LYS A 111 -19.02 3.80 11.49
CA LYS A 111 -19.17 5.23 11.71
C LYS A 111 -19.50 5.99 10.43
N LYS A 112 -18.78 5.71 9.34
CA LYS A 112 -19.01 6.32 8.02
C LYS A 112 -20.41 6.04 7.48
N LEU A 113 -20.94 4.86 7.74
CA LEU A 113 -22.29 4.44 7.35
C LEU A 113 -23.39 4.93 8.30
N GLY A 114 -23.04 5.57 9.44
CA GLY A 114 -23.98 6.00 10.46
C GLY A 114 -24.62 4.84 11.23
N ILE A 115 -23.99 3.66 11.25
CA ILE A 115 -24.46 2.49 11.97
C ILE A 115 -23.96 2.56 13.41
N THR A 116 -24.89 2.67 14.36
CA THR A 116 -24.59 2.79 15.80
C THR A 116 -24.73 1.47 16.55
N LYS A 117 -25.20 0.42 15.89
CA LYS A 117 -25.38 -0.91 16.49
C LYS A 117 -24.02 -1.54 16.81
N THR A 118 -23.95 -2.18 17.97
CA THR A 118 -22.72 -2.78 18.51
C THR A 118 -22.70 -4.30 18.32
N ASP A 119 -23.84 -4.92 18.04
CA ASP A 119 -23.94 -6.34 17.74
C ASP A 119 -24.23 -6.54 16.25
N PRO A 120 -23.41 -7.36 15.52
CA PRO A 120 -23.68 -7.67 14.12
C PRO A 120 -25.02 -8.33 13.85
N ASP A 121 -25.56 -9.08 14.80
CA ASP A 121 -26.82 -9.79 14.65
C ASP A 121 -28.04 -8.84 14.70
N ASP A 122 -27.88 -7.65 15.26
CA ASP A 122 -28.92 -6.62 15.31
C ASP A 122 -29.05 -5.82 13.98
N LEU A 123 -28.12 -5.99 13.05
CA LEU A 123 -28.14 -5.30 11.77
C LEU A 123 -29.33 -5.72 10.91
N THR A 124 -30.04 -4.74 10.34
CA THR A 124 -31.03 -5.00 9.30
C THR A 124 -30.35 -5.52 8.03
N GLN A 125 -31.12 -6.12 7.14
CA GLN A 125 -30.58 -6.62 5.86
C GLN A 125 -29.97 -5.50 5.02
N GLU A 126 -30.58 -4.32 5.03
CA GLU A 126 -30.04 -3.14 4.33
C GLU A 126 -28.71 -2.68 4.95
N GLU A 127 -28.62 -2.61 6.29
CA GLU A 127 -27.37 -2.26 6.97
C GLU A 127 -26.27 -3.30 6.71
N ARG A 128 -26.59 -4.59 6.69
CA ARG A 128 -25.65 -5.67 6.31
C ARG A 128 -25.16 -5.49 4.90
N SER A 129 -26.05 -5.27 3.94
CA SER A 129 -25.68 -5.00 2.54
C SER A 129 -24.75 -3.80 2.43
N ARG A 130 -25.09 -2.66 3.04
CA ARG A 130 -24.26 -1.44 3.03
C ARG A 130 -22.91 -1.62 3.70
N LEU A 131 -22.83 -2.42 4.75
CA LEU A 131 -21.57 -2.76 5.43
C LEU A 131 -20.69 -3.64 4.54
N CYS A 132 -21.30 -4.65 3.90
CA CYS A 132 -20.58 -5.68 3.17
C CYS A 132 -20.14 -5.26 1.77
N ARG A 133 -20.88 -4.33 1.12
CA ARG A 133 -20.57 -3.89 -0.24
C ARG A 133 -19.92 -2.52 -0.24
N LEU A 134 -18.84 -2.42 -0.97
CA LEU A 134 -18.18 -1.15 -1.29
C LEU A 134 -18.69 -0.60 -2.62
N ASP A 135 -19.19 -1.48 -3.51
CA ASP A 135 -19.67 -1.14 -4.86
C ASP A 135 -18.64 -0.30 -5.64
N ILE A 136 -17.38 -0.73 -5.60
CA ILE A 136 -16.27 -0.02 -6.26
C ILE A 136 -16.58 0.16 -7.74
N ASP A 137 -16.42 1.38 -8.24
CA ASP A 137 -16.43 1.66 -9.67
C ASP A 137 -15.04 1.33 -10.25
N PRO A 138 -14.92 0.30 -11.12
CA PRO A 138 -13.63 -0.13 -11.66
C PRO A 138 -12.90 0.99 -12.42
N ASP A 139 -13.64 1.88 -13.09
CA ASP A 139 -13.07 2.98 -13.89
C ASP A 139 -12.53 4.12 -13.03
N SER A 140 -12.94 4.18 -11.76
CA SER A 140 -12.48 5.18 -10.80
C SER A 140 -11.16 4.80 -10.10
N ILE A 141 -10.68 3.55 -10.25
CA ILE A 141 -9.52 3.06 -9.52
C ILE A 141 -8.25 3.74 -10.03
N THR A 142 -7.65 4.55 -9.17
CA THR A 142 -6.36 5.22 -9.45
C THR A 142 -5.16 4.45 -8.92
N TRP A 143 -5.39 3.48 -8.03
CA TRP A 143 -4.33 2.69 -7.39
C TRP A 143 -3.69 1.70 -8.35
N ARG A 144 -2.37 1.81 -8.53
CA ARG A 144 -1.58 0.93 -9.40
C ARG A 144 -0.70 0.00 -8.59
N ARG A 145 -0.26 -1.08 -9.22
CA ARG A 145 0.81 -1.92 -8.69
C ARG A 145 2.15 -1.21 -8.81
N VAL A 146 3.15 -1.67 -8.07
CA VAL A 146 4.50 -1.12 -8.15
C VAL A 146 5.55 -2.22 -8.31
N LEU A 147 6.64 -1.85 -8.95
CA LEU A 147 7.83 -2.68 -9.12
C LEU A 147 9.05 -1.79 -8.99
N ASP A 148 10.09 -2.26 -8.29
CA ASP A 148 11.32 -1.46 -8.12
C ASP A 148 12.26 -1.50 -9.33
N THR A 149 11.73 -1.76 -10.49
CA THR A 149 12.46 -1.62 -11.75
C THR A 149 11.68 -0.70 -12.66
N SER A 150 12.34 0.32 -13.22
CA SER A 150 11.68 1.19 -14.18
C SER A 150 11.43 0.43 -15.49
N ASP A 151 10.25 -0.16 -15.62
CA ASP A 151 9.83 -0.91 -16.78
C ASP A 151 8.73 -0.17 -17.55
N ARG A 152 9.10 0.30 -18.74
CA ARG A 152 8.16 1.06 -19.59
C ARG A 152 7.05 0.18 -20.17
N PHE A 153 7.30 -1.10 -20.39
CA PHE A 153 6.31 -2.01 -20.98
C PHE A 153 5.18 -2.37 -20.02
N LEU A 154 5.39 -2.21 -18.71
CA LEU A 154 4.38 -2.46 -17.69
C LEU A 154 3.53 -1.23 -17.35
N ARG A 155 3.72 -0.09 -18.00
CA ARG A 155 2.95 1.14 -17.72
C ARG A 155 1.49 1.07 -18.16
N GLY A 156 1.16 0.19 -19.09
CA GLY A 156 -0.19 -0.07 -19.54
C GLY A 156 -0.38 -1.56 -19.75
N ILE A 157 -1.17 -2.19 -18.89
CA ILE A 157 -1.49 -3.62 -18.95
C ILE A 157 -2.96 -3.84 -18.67
N THR A 158 -3.48 -4.98 -19.08
CA THR A 158 -4.79 -5.47 -18.67
C THR A 158 -4.62 -6.54 -17.61
N VAL A 159 -5.35 -6.42 -16.51
CA VAL A 159 -5.42 -7.44 -15.44
C VAL A 159 -6.80 -8.07 -15.43
N GLY A 160 -6.93 -9.23 -14.77
CA GLY A 160 -8.20 -9.96 -14.68
C GLY A 160 -8.53 -10.74 -15.96
N THR A 161 -7.50 -11.23 -16.67
CA THR A 161 -7.66 -11.97 -17.94
C THR A 161 -7.72 -13.50 -17.76
N GLY A 162 -7.70 -14.00 -16.53
CA GLY A 162 -7.85 -15.41 -16.21
C GLY A 162 -9.30 -15.87 -16.35
N ASP A 163 -9.51 -17.17 -16.45
CA ASP A 163 -10.84 -17.74 -16.63
C ASP A 163 -11.78 -17.43 -15.44
N GLU A 164 -11.23 -17.34 -14.22
CA GLU A 164 -11.99 -17.04 -13.00
C GLU A 164 -12.37 -15.56 -12.88
N GLU A 165 -11.64 -14.68 -13.54
CA GLU A 165 -11.84 -13.22 -13.56
C GLU A 165 -12.61 -12.73 -14.78
N LYS A 166 -13.07 -13.62 -15.64
CA LYS A 166 -13.75 -13.28 -16.89
C LYS A 166 -14.91 -12.30 -16.69
N GLY A 167 -14.86 -11.18 -17.41
CA GLY A 167 -15.82 -10.08 -17.27
C GLY A 167 -15.43 -9.05 -16.18
N HIS A 168 -14.26 -9.19 -15.59
CA HIS A 168 -13.71 -8.25 -14.60
C HIS A 168 -12.34 -7.68 -15.04
N GLU A 169 -12.06 -7.73 -16.34
CA GLU A 169 -10.83 -7.18 -16.91
C GLU A 169 -10.82 -5.67 -16.74
N ARG A 170 -9.68 -5.12 -16.38
CA ARG A 170 -9.47 -3.67 -16.33
C ARG A 170 -8.07 -3.26 -16.78
N SER A 171 -7.98 -2.07 -17.34
CA SER A 171 -6.71 -1.43 -17.68
C SER A 171 -6.04 -0.87 -16.42
N THR A 172 -4.76 -1.11 -16.27
CA THR A 172 -3.94 -0.58 -15.15
C THR A 172 -2.46 -0.52 -15.58
N GLY A 173 -1.54 -0.48 -14.64
CA GLY A 173 -0.11 -0.51 -14.90
C GLY A 173 0.70 -0.69 -13.63
N PHE A 174 2.02 -0.74 -13.82
CA PHE A 174 2.99 -0.69 -12.75
C PHE A 174 3.69 0.66 -12.75
N ASP A 175 3.77 1.28 -11.57
CA ASP A 175 4.63 2.42 -11.32
C ASP A 175 5.91 1.95 -10.61
N ILE A 176 6.94 2.79 -10.58
CA ILE A 176 8.13 2.46 -9.80
C ILE A 176 7.84 2.63 -8.31
N THR A 177 8.32 1.71 -7.49
CA THR A 177 8.01 1.64 -6.05
C THR A 177 8.21 2.97 -5.32
N VAL A 178 9.26 3.72 -5.64
CA VAL A 178 9.55 5.02 -5.02
C VAL A 178 8.53 6.12 -5.34
N ALA A 179 7.73 5.96 -6.38
CA ALA A 179 6.67 6.90 -6.75
C ALA A 179 5.31 6.58 -6.09
N SER A 180 5.26 5.55 -5.24
CA SER A 180 4.02 5.14 -4.57
C SER A 180 3.61 6.10 -3.45
N GLU A 181 2.32 6.16 -3.18
CA GLU A 181 1.78 6.88 -2.02
C GLU A 181 2.23 6.28 -0.69
N ILE A 182 2.47 4.95 -0.64
CA ILE A 182 3.06 4.28 0.52
C ILE A 182 4.42 4.89 0.88
N MET A 183 5.26 5.15 -0.13
CA MET A 183 6.55 5.82 0.05
C MET A 183 6.37 7.25 0.57
N ALA A 184 5.42 8.00 0.02
CA ALA A 184 5.15 9.37 0.45
C ALA A 184 4.68 9.40 1.92
N ILE A 185 3.82 8.49 2.32
CA ILE A 185 3.36 8.35 3.70
C ILE A 185 4.51 7.99 4.63
N LEU A 186 5.37 7.01 4.25
CA LEU A 186 6.56 6.66 5.04
C LEU A 186 7.45 7.89 5.30
N ALA A 187 7.63 8.75 4.29
CA ALA A 187 8.45 9.96 4.41
C ALA A 187 7.86 11.01 5.38
N LEU A 188 6.54 11.01 5.59
CA LEU A 188 5.84 12.00 6.42
C LEU A 188 5.41 11.47 7.80
N THR A 189 5.52 10.17 8.00
CA THR A 189 5.06 9.49 9.21
C THR A 189 5.97 9.78 10.40
N THR A 190 5.37 10.02 11.56
CA THR A 190 6.09 10.27 12.81
C THR A 190 6.21 9.03 13.69
N ASP A 191 5.24 8.13 13.65
CA ASP A 191 5.19 6.88 14.39
C ASP A 191 4.23 5.86 13.73
N LEU A 192 4.17 4.63 14.26
CA LEU A 192 3.31 3.57 13.71
C LEU A 192 1.82 3.89 13.81
N LYS A 193 1.39 4.67 14.79
CA LYS A 193 -0.01 5.06 14.96
C LYS A 193 -0.41 6.08 13.90
N ASP A 194 0.44 7.08 13.65
CA ASP A 194 0.26 8.04 12.57
C ASP A 194 0.29 7.36 11.21
N MET A 195 1.23 6.42 10.99
CA MET A 195 1.29 5.60 9.77
C MET A 195 -0.01 4.85 9.53
N ARG A 196 -0.53 4.16 10.56
CA ARG A 196 -1.79 3.41 10.46
C ARG A 196 -2.97 4.32 10.09
N ARG A 197 -3.04 5.50 10.68
CA ARG A 197 -4.07 6.49 10.38
C ARG A 197 -3.98 6.95 8.92
N ARG A 198 -2.79 7.36 8.47
CA ARG A 198 -2.55 7.82 7.09
C ARG A 198 -2.86 6.74 6.06
N PHE A 199 -2.45 5.50 6.31
CA PHE A 199 -2.79 4.39 5.42
C PHE A 199 -4.30 4.17 5.34
N GLY A 200 -5.04 4.34 6.44
CA GLY A 200 -6.50 4.22 6.44
C GLY A 200 -7.19 5.27 5.56
N GLU A 201 -6.59 6.46 5.47
CA GLU A 201 -7.12 7.61 4.73
C GLU A 201 -6.82 7.58 3.22
N ILE A 202 -5.96 6.67 2.74
CA ILE A 202 -5.66 6.54 1.31
C ILE A 202 -6.95 6.29 0.52
N VAL A 203 -7.22 7.14 -0.45
CA VAL A 203 -8.36 6.99 -1.37
C VAL A 203 -7.94 6.13 -2.56
N ILE A 204 -8.65 5.02 -2.78
CA ILE A 204 -8.36 4.06 -3.85
C ILE A 204 -9.18 4.29 -5.11
N GLY A 205 -10.29 4.97 -5.00
CA GLY A 205 -11.27 5.25 -6.04
C GLY A 205 -12.59 5.68 -5.41
N THR A 206 -13.67 5.55 -6.18
CA THR A 206 -15.04 5.85 -5.71
C THR A 206 -15.94 4.63 -5.85
N ASN A 207 -17.07 4.65 -5.15
CA ASN A 207 -18.15 3.73 -5.45
C ASN A 207 -18.97 4.21 -6.65
N LYS A 208 -19.91 3.39 -7.12
CA LYS A 208 -20.81 3.72 -8.24
C LYS A 208 -21.70 4.95 -8.02
N LYS A 209 -21.75 5.48 -6.77
CA LYS A 209 -22.46 6.73 -6.44
C LYS A 209 -21.52 7.94 -6.40
N GLY A 210 -20.23 7.75 -6.70
CA GLY A 210 -19.21 8.81 -6.66
C GLY A 210 -18.65 9.11 -5.27
N GLU A 211 -18.97 8.30 -4.24
CA GLU A 211 -18.44 8.48 -2.89
C GLU A 211 -17.03 7.86 -2.78
N ALA A 212 -16.10 8.58 -2.14
CA ALA A 212 -14.73 8.09 -1.98
C ALA A 212 -14.65 6.81 -1.13
N ILE A 213 -13.87 5.85 -1.62
CA ILE A 213 -13.52 4.62 -0.91
C ILE A 213 -12.07 4.70 -0.48
N ASN A 214 -11.80 4.42 0.78
CA ASN A 214 -10.46 4.45 1.35
C ASN A 214 -9.97 3.05 1.79
N ALA A 215 -8.70 2.97 2.17
CA ALA A 215 -8.10 1.71 2.60
C ALA A 215 -8.69 1.16 3.92
N ASP A 216 -9.28 1.99 4.76
CA ASP A 216 -10.02 1.54 5.95
C ASP A 216 -11.37 0.91 5.57
N ASP A 217 -12.05 1.41 4.53
CA ASP A 217 -13.24 0.75 3.98
C ASP A 217 -12.92 -0.67 3.48
N LEU A 218 -11.73 -0.83 2.87
CA LEU A 218 -11.23 -2.12 2.41
C LEU A 218 -10.77 -3.04 3.55
N GLY A 219 -10.44 -2.45 4.71
CA GLY A 219 -10.00 -3.17 5.89
C GLY A 219 -8.52 -3.57 5.90
N VAL A 220 -7.69 -3.04 4.98
CA VAL A 220 -6.29 -3.47 4.78
C VAL A 220 -5.25 -2.61 5.50
N ALA A 221 -5.59 -1.42 5.96
CA ALA A 221 -4.62 -0.47 6.51
C ALA A 221 -3.79 -1.02 7.69
N GLY A 222 -4.37 -1.91 8.49
CA GLY A 222 -3.63 -2.63 9.54
C GLY A 222 -2.54 -3.54 8.98
N ALA A 223 -2.83 -4.30 7.93
CA ALA A 223 -1.86 -5.17 7.26
C ALA A 223 -0.74 -4.36 6.59
N LEU A 224 -1.08 -3.24 5.95
CA LEU A 224 -0.07 -2.32 5.40
C LEU A 224 0.89 -1.84 6.50
N THR A 225 0.35 -1.46 7.66
CA THR A 225 1.17 -0.99 8.79
C THR A 225 2.10 -2.08 9.32
N VAL A 226 1.63 -3.33 9.39
CA VAL A 226 2.47 -4.46 9.82
C VAL A 226 3.61 -4.70 8.84
N LEU A 227 3.37 -4.65 7.54
CA LEU A 227 4.41 -4.79 6.53
C LEU A 227 5.45 -3.67 6.61
N MET A 228 5.04 -2.47 7.01
CA MET A 228 5.91 -1.29 7.08
C MET A 228 6.55 -1.04 8.45
N LYS A 229 6.26 -1.85 9.48
CA LYS A 229 6.65 -1.57 10.87
C LYS A 229 8.16 -1.40 11.08
N ASP A 230 8.97 -2.13 10.35
CA ASP A 230 10.43 -2.06 10.46
C ASP A 230 11.05 -1.04 9.50
N ALA A 231 10.34 -0.71 8.40
CA ALA A 231 10.78 0.27 7.42
C ALA A 231 10.73 1.73 7.95
N ILE A 232 9.99 2.00 9.03
CA ILE A 232 9.96 3.31 9.68
C ILE A 232 11.25 3.64 10.44
N LYS A 233 12.04 2.63 10.77
CA LYS A 233 13.28 2.81 11.54
C LYS A 233 14.45 3.03 10.60
N PRO A 234 15.20 4.14 10.76
CA PRO A 234 16.49 4.27 10.08
C PRO A 234 17.46 3.24 10.64
N ASN A 235 18.38 2.76 9.83
CA ASN A 235 19.52 1.97 10.25
C ASN A 235 20.83 2.75 10.06
N LEU A 236 21.85 2.39 10.83
CA LEU A 236 23.20 2.90 10.69
C LEU A 236 24.00 1.98 9.74
N MET A 237 24.76 2.59 8.85
CA MET A 237 25.74 1.95 7.99
C MET A 237 27.14 2.20 8.45
#